data_b0a61cc6d072229e55953abdb56bdbf3
#
_entry.id   b0a61cc6d072229e55953abdb56bdbf3
#
_cell.length_a   1.000
_cell.length_b   1.000
_cell.length_c   1.000
_cell.angle_alpha   90.00
_cell.angle_beta   90.00
_cell.angle_gamma   90.00
#
_symmetry.space_group_name_H-M   'P 1'
#
loop_
_entity.id
_entity.type
_entity.pdbx_description
1 polymer ?
#
loop_
_entity_poly.entity_id
_entity_poly.type
_entity_poly.pdbx_seq_one_letter_code
_entity_poly.pdbx_strand_id
1 'polypeptide(L)'
;LEFGKKDNYNYLYIGTGKSGYGTLKSELSEKIDFVTGTVGLARTNKLNTEDSQFFILLQDAPLFKEEYTPIGRVIYGLEILDTIADDHRREYVLRPDFINSFKLLEK
;
A
#
# COMPACT_ATOMS: atom_id res chain seq x y z
N LEU A 1 -12.52 1.09 -4.69
CA LEU A 1 -12.67 1.48 -3.30
C LEU A 1 -14.10 1.36 -2.78
N GLU A 2 -15.06 1.06 -3.65
CA GLU A 2 -16.42 0.85 -3.18
C GLU A 2 -16.55 -0.37 -2.28
N PHE A 3 -15.64 -1.32 -2.36
CA PHE A 3 -15.71 -2.56 -1.56
C PHE A 3 -15.06 -2.43 -0.18
N GLY A 4 -14.36 -1.34 0.08
CA GLY A 4 -13.61 -1.15 1.32
C GLY A 4 -14.11 -0.05 2.21
N LYS A 5 -15.36 0.39 2.05
CA LYS A 5 -15.93 1.44 2.89
C LYS A 5 -16.19 0.93 4.31
N LYS A 6 -15.85 1.73 5.30
CA LYS A 6 -15.90 1.36 6.71
C LYS A 6 -17.25 0.79 7.14
N ASP A 7 -18.35 1.41 6.72
CA ASP A 7 -19.69 1.03 7.15
C ASP A 7 -20.39 0.06 6.21
N ASN A 8 -19.75 -0.29 5.09
CA ASN A 8 -20.36 -1.17 4.11
C ASN A 8 -19.27 -1.81 3.25
N TYR A 9 -18.60 -2.81 3.79
CA TYR A 9 -17.57 -3.51 3.05
C TYR A 9 -17.93 -4.98 2.87
N ASN A 10 -17.36 -5.57 1.82
CA ASN A 10 -17.46 -7.01 1.56
C ASN A 10 -16.05 -7.58 1.58
N TYR A 11 -15.72 -8.38 2.59
CA TYR A 11 -14.37 -8.89 2.78
C TYR A 11 -13.85 -9.70 1.59
N LEU A 12 -14.72 -10.26 0.77
CA LEU A 12 -14.32 -11.02 -0.42
C LEU A 12 -13.71 -10.12 -1.50
N TYR A 13 -14.02 -8.83 -1.49
CA TYR A 13 -13.55 -7.89 -2.49
C TYR A 13 -12.53 -6.88 -1.96
N ILE A 14 -12.25 -6.90 -0.67
CA ILE A 14 -11.21 -6.02 -0.11
C ILE A 14 -9.88 -6.37 -0.75
N GLY A 15 -9.14 -5.36 -1.18
CA GLY A 15 -7.87 -5.53 -1.88
C GLY A 15 -7.99 -5.59 -3.39
N THR A 16 -9.21 -5.63 -3.93
CA THR A 16 -9.42 -5.70 -5.38
C THR A 16 -9.85 -4.38 -6.00
N GLY A 17 -10.16 -3.37 -5.16
CA GLY A 17 -10.64 -2.10 -5.64
C GLY A 17 -9.56 -1.26 -6.34
N LYS A 18 -10.02 -0.35 -7.18
CA LYS A 18 -9.17 0.60 -7.91
C LYS A 18 -9.72 2.01 -7.71
N SER A 19 -8.91 3.01 -8.05
CA SER A 19 -9.30 4.40 -7.88
C SER A 19 -10.40 4.84 -8.84
N GLY A 20 -10.42 4.26 -10.03
CA GLY A 20 -11.29 4.72 -11.10
C GLY A 20 -10.70 5.85 -11.94
N TYR A 21 -9.50 6.31 -11.58
CA TYR A 21 -8.82 7.41 -12.31
C TYR A 21 -7.79 6.90 -13.32
N GLY A 22 -7.62 5.59 -13.43
CA GLY A 22 -6.61 4.99 -14.28
C GLY A 22 -5.35 4.67 -13.49
N THR A 23 -4.38 4.09 -14.18
CA THR A 23 -3.12 3.66 -13.56
C THR A 23 -2.04 4.72 -13.69
N LEU A 24 -1.02 4.60 -12.85
CA LEU A 24 0.14 5.46 -12.87
C LEU A 24 1.29 4.77 -13.60
N LYS A 25 2.18 5.58 -14.15
CA LYS A 25 3.40 5.07 -14.75
C LYS A 25 4.37 4.63 -13.66
N SER A 26 5.01 3.49 -13.84
CA SER A 26 6.04 3.02 -12.91
C SER A 26 7.25 3.95 -12.94
N GLU A 27 7.80 4.25 -11.76
CA GLU A 27 9.00 5.07 -11.62
C GLU A 27 10.03 4.27 -10.82
N LEU A 28 10.66 3.31 -11.47
CA LEU A 28 11.65 2.44 -10.84
C LEU A 28 12.99 3.18 -10.70
N SER A 29 13.71 2.90 -9.63
CA SER A 29 14.97 3.58 -9.36
C SER A 29 16.04 2.61 -8.87
N GLU A 30 17.25 2.74 -9.40
CA GLU A 30 18.43 2.03 -8.90
C GLU A 30 19.03 2.68 -7.66
N LYS A 31 18.60 3.90 -7.35
CA LYS A 31 19.23 4.72 -6.31
C LYS A 31 18.54 4.68 -4.97
N ILE A 32 17.31 4.18 -4.93
CA ILE A 32 16.51 4.17 -3.71
C ILE A 32 16.40 2.75 -3.20
N ASP A 33 16.91 2.53 -2.00
CA ASP A 33 16.86 1.23 -1.34
C ASP A 33 15.52 1.05 -0.64
N PHE A 34 15.01 -0.18 -0.67
CA PHE A 34 13.79 -0.54 0.02
C PHE A 34 14.13 -1.06 1.41
N VAL A 35 14.16 -0.12 2.35
CA VAL A 35 14.46 -0.41 3.75
C VAL A 35 13.20 -0.29 4.60
N THR A 36 13.29 -0.68 5.86
CA THR A 36 12.19 -0.53 6.81
C THR A 36 11.64 0.90 6.76
N GLY A 37 10.32 1.03 6.64
CA GLY A 37 9.64 2.33 6.56
C GLY A 37 9.44 2.86 5.15
N THR A 38 10.03 2.24 4.14
CA THR A 38 9.81 2.67 2.75
C THR A 38 8.35 2.45 2.36
N VAL A 39 7.76 3.44 1.70
CA VAL A 39 6.41 3.37 1.15
C VAL A 39 6.52 3.21 -0.36
N GLY A 40 5.87 2.19 -0.90
CA GLY A 40 5.86 1.92 -2.32
C GLY A 40 4.47 1.68 -2.84
N LEU A 41 4.32 1.75 -4.15
CA LEU A 41 3.04 1.47 -4.81
C LEU A 41 2.95 0.00 -5.19
N ALA A 42 1.81 -0.60 -4.85
CA ALA A 42 1.53 -1.96 -5.29
C ALA A 42 1.18 -1.97 -6.78
N ARG A 43 1.45 -3.05 -7.46
CA ARG A 43 1.15 -3.22 -8.88
C ARG A 43 0.92 -4.69 -9.20
N THR A 44 0.41 -4.94 -10.39
CA THR A 44 0.32 -6.31 -10.91
C THR A 44 1.69 -6.74 -11.46
N ASN A 45 1.75 -7.90 -12.10
CA ASN A 45 2.98 -8.38 -12.75
C ASN A 45 3.43 -7.48 -13.91
N LYS A 46 2.55 -6.61 -14.39
CA LYS A 46 2.86 -5.70 -15.49
C LYS A 46 3.28 -4.34 -14.96
N LEU A 47 4.20 -3.69 -15.64
CA LEU A 47 4.56 -2.31 -15.35
C LEU A 47 3.42 -1.37 -15.68
N ASN A 48 3.43 -0.20 -15.07
CA ASN A 48 2.45 0.86 -15.31
C ASN A 48 1.02 0.45 -14.93
N THR A 49 0.90 -0.39 -13.88
CA THR A 49 -0.39 -0.83 -13.35
C THR A 49 -0.64 -0.34 -11.94
N GLU A 50 0.23 0.51 -11.44
CA GLU A 50 0.07 1.12 -10.11
C GLU A 50 -1.18 1.98 -10.09
N ASP A 51 -1.90 1.95 -8.99
CA ASP A 51 -3.11 2.75 -8.82
C ASP A 51 -3.20 3.24 -7.37
N SER A 52 -4.20 2.81 -6.63
CA SER A 52 -4.46 3.34 -5.29
C SER A 52 -3.86 2.50 -4.16
N GLN A 53 -3.33 1.33 -4.45
CA GLN A 53 -2.80 0.47 -3.42
C GLN A 53 -1.33 0.76 -3.15
N PHE A 54 -0.96 0.77 -1.89
CA PHE A 54 0.42 1.02 -1.48
C PHE A 54 0.80 0.08 -0.34
N PHE A 55 2.09 0.00 -0.06
CA PHE A 55 2.60 -0.79 1.06
C PHE A 55 3.62 0.02 1.84
N ILE A 56 3.81 -0.38 3.08
CA ILE A 56 4.85 0.19 3.96
C ILE A 56 5.67 -1.00 4.46
N LEU A 57 6.99 -0.94 4.25
CA LEU A 57 7.87 -2.03 4.67
C LEU A 57 8.08 -2.02 6.17
N LEU A 58 7.86 -3.17 6.80
CA LEU A 58 8.15 -3.38 8.22
C LEU A 58 9.53 -3.99 8.43
N GLN A 59 10.19 -4.39 7.36
CA GLN A 59 11.56 -4.88 7.37
C GLN A 59 12.19 -4.57 6.01
N ASP A 60 13.51 -4.64 5.94
CA ASP A 60 14.22 -4.37 4.70
C ASP A 60 13.85 -5.39 3.63
N ALA A 61 13.67 -4.92 2.40
CA ALA A 61 13.31 -5.75 1.26
C ALA A 61 14.16 -5.36 0.05
N PRO A 62 15.46 -5.69 0.03
CA PRO A 62 16.36 -5.25 -1.03
C PRO A 62 15.95 -5.74 -2.42
N LEU A 63 15.23 -6.86 -2.50
CA LEU A 63 14.76 -7.38 -3.79
C LEU A 63 13.66 -6.53 -4.41
N PHE A 64 13.08 -5.60 -3.67
CA PHE A 64 12.04 -4.71 -4.20
C PHE A 64 12.61 -3.54 -5.01
N LYS A 65 13.91 -3.30 -4.88
CA LYS A 65 14.60 -2.27 -5.65
C LYS A 65 14.48 -2.59 -7.14
N GLU A 66 14.13 -1.60 -7.93
CA GLU A 66 13.86 -1.72 -9.36
C GLU A 66 12.63 -2.57 -9.70
N GLU A 67 11.91 -3.06 -8.70
CA GLU A 67 10.67 -3.83 -8.91
C GLU A 67 9.43 -2.99 -8.62
N TYR A 68 9.53 -2.06 -7.69
CA TYR A 68 8.42 -1.23 -7.24
C TYR A 68 8.77 0.24 -7.27
N THR A 69 7.75 1.07 -7.43
CA THR A 69 7.89 2.53 -7.40
C THR A 69 7.88 3.00 -5.95
N PRO A 70 8.98 3.57 -5.43
CA PRO A 70 9.00 4.14 -4.10
C PRO A 70 8.37 5.53 -4.14
N ILE A 71 7.54 5.87 -3.14
CA ILE A 71 6.86 7.18 -3.09
C ILE A 71 7.16 7.95 -1.81
N GLY A 72 7.75 7.32 -0.81
CA GLY A 72 8.01 8.01 0.43
C GLY A 72 8.61 7.11 1.49
N ARG A 73 8.67 7.65 2.69
CA ARG A 73 9.26 6.97 3.83
C ARG A 73 8.54 7.41 5.10
N VAL A 74 8.26 6.45 5.97
CA VAL A 74 7.68 6.75 7.29
C VAL A 74 8.77 7.39 8.15
N ILE A 75 8.46 8.56 8.71
CA ILE A 75 9.43 9.30 9.53
C ILE A 75 9.20 9.12 11.04
N TYR A 76 7.98 8.74 11.45
CA TYR A 76 7.69 8.34 12.83
C TYR A 76 6.35 7.61 12.88
N GLY A 77 6.14 6.85 13.95
CA GLY A 77 4.90 6.11 14.16
C GLY A 77 4.87 4.75 13.50
N LEU A 78 6.01 4.26 12.98
CA LEU A 78 6.07 2.97 12.30
C LEU A 78 5.65 1.82 13.21
N GLU A 79 5.91 1.93 14.50
CA GLU A 79 5.57 0.91 15.50
C GLU A 79 4.06 0.70 15.62
N ILE A 80 3.26 1.69 15.23
CA ILE A 80 1.81 1.57 15.28
C ILE A 80 1.32 0.50 14.29
N LEU A 81 2.06 0.28 13.23
CA LEU A 81 1.70 -0.68 12.21
C LEU A 81 1.71 -2.13 12.72
N ASP A 82 2.43 -2.40 13.80
CA ASP A 82 2.40 -3.72 14.43
C ASP A 82 1.03 -4.04 15.04
N THR A 83 0.19 -3.04 15.23
CA THR A 83 -1.15 -3.22 15.81
C THR A 83 -2.25 -3.36 14.76
N ILE A 84 -1.90 -3.23 13.48
CA ILE A 84 -2.87 -3.36 12.39
C ILE A 84 -3.29 -4.82 12.23
N ALA A 85 -4.57 -5.02 11.94
CA ALA A 85 -5.13 -6.34 11.78
C ALA A 85 -4.49 -7.11 10.62
N ASP A 86 -4.05 -8.32 10.91
CA ASP A 86 -3.57 -9.26 9.89
C ASP A 86 -4.43 -10.53 9.87
N ASP A 87 -5.64 -10.41 10.38
CA ASP A 87 -6.64 -11.48 10.47
C ASP A 87 -7.17 -11.78 9.06
N HIS A 88 -6.42 -12.58 8.33
CA HIS A 88 -6.76 -12.86 6.95
C HIS A 88 -6.72 -14.37 6.66
N ARG A 89 -7.42 -14.75 5.60
CA ARG A 89 -7.35 -16.09 5.02
C ARG A 89 -7.07 -15.94 3.54
N ARG A 90 -6.00 -16.57 3.08
CA ARG A 90 -5.53 -16.41 1.70
C ARG A 90 -5.26 -14.93 1.45
N GLU A 91 -6.04 -14.31 0.57
CA GLU A 91 -5.90 -12.91 0.20
C GLU A 91 -6.94 -12.01 0.85
N TYR A 92 -7.74 -12.54 1.78
CA TYR A 92 -8.84 -11.80 2.39
C TYR A 92 -8.48 -11.37 3.81
N VAL A 93 -8.87 -10.16 4.16
CA VAL A 93 -8.81 -9.67 5.53
C VAL A 93 -10.23 -9.61 6.06
N LEU A 94 -10.54 -10.47 7.04
CA LEU A 94 -11.91 -10.62 7.53
C LEU A 94 -12.36 -9.43 8.37
N ARG A 95 -11.45 -8.85 9.15
CA ARG A 95 -11.73 -7.72 10.03
C ARG A 95 -10.68 -6.63 9.79
N PRO A 96 -10.82 -5.87 8.69
CA PRO A 96 -9.81 -4.89 8.32
C PRO A 96 -9.82 -3.65 9.21
N ASP A 97 -8.67 -3.02 9.32
CA ASP A 97 -8.58 -1.67 9.83
C ASP A 97 -8.83 -0.69 8.68
N PHE A 98 -9.23 0.52 9.02
CA PHE A 98 -9.60 1.52 8.03
C PHE A 98 -8.74 2.77 8.18
N ILE A 99 -8.36 3.34 7.03
CA ILE A 99 -7.67 4.63 6.98
C ILE A 99 -8.75 5.70 7.04
N ASN A 100 -8.83 6.41 8.16
CA ASN A 100 -9.83 7.45 8.34
C ASN A 100 -9.42 8.78 7.70
N SER A 101 -8.13 9.02 7.55
CA SER A 101 -7.62 10.26 7.00
C SER A 101 -6.30 10.00 6.30
N PHE A 102 -6.17 10.53 5.09
CA PHE A 102 -4.94 10.41 4.29
C PHE A 102 -4.83 11.69 3.46
N LYS A 103 -3.93 12.58 3.83
CA LYS A 103 -3.81 13.88 3.18
C LYS A 103 -2.40 14.43 3.24
N LEU A 104 -2.09 15.31 2.31
CA LEU A 104 -0.83 16.02 2.31
C LEU A 104 -0.81 17.06 3.43
N LEU A 105 0.33 17.17 4.09
CA LEU A 105 0.55 18.24 5.04
C LEU A 105 1.08 19.45 4.30
N GLU A 106 0.43 20.57 4.50
CA GLU A 106 0.93 21.85 3.98
C GLU A 106 1.88 22.47 5.00
N LYS A 107 2.93 23.06 4.49
CA LYS A 107 3.92 23.73 5.34
C LYS A 107 3.63 25.21 5.42
#